data_7f762120d9814cc552d3c3b1efeedfd9
#
_entry.id   7f762120d9814cc552d3c3b1efeedfd9
#
_cell.length_a   1.000
_cell.length_b   1.000
_cell.length_c   1.000
_cell.angle_alpha   90.00
_cell.angle_beta   90.00
_cell.angle_gamma   90.00
#
_symmetry.space_group_name_H-M   'P 1'
#
loop_
_entity.id
_entity.type
_entity.pdbx_description
1 polymer ?
#
loop_
_entity_poly.entity_id
_entity_poly.type
_entity_poly.pdbx_seq_one_letter_code
_entity_poly.pdbx_strand_id
1 'polypeptide(L)'
;MAESIKYIGASTHDLDLFEGQYSILNGMAYNSYVIDDEKIAIMDTVDKIVTDKWLENLEKALDGREPEYLVVQHLEPDHSGNINTLLKMYEHITLVCTAKAKAMLEQFDIEAENIMAVKEGDELSLGSHTLKFILAPMVHWPEVMMTYEESEKALFSADAFGKFGALDVDEDWSYEARRYYFNIVGKYGLPVSNVLKKAGKLDIKTIYPLHGPILSDEIPEVLRLYTIWSSYEPEDEGVFIAYASMHGNTAEAARKMKEILEEKSAKVAISDLSRSDIAKNVENAFRYSTLLCMAPSYDGTVFTPMADFIHRLKTKLYQNRRVALVENASWAPSAVKAMKSEFETMKNIDLIDNTVTIKTTLKENDIDALKSLADEILK
;
A
#
# COMPACT_ATOMS: atom_id res chain seq x y z
N MET A 1 -20.45 -14.42 2.67
CA MET A 1 -19.76 -15.08 1.53
C MET A 1 -20.82 -15.91 0.82
N ALA A 2 -20.91 -15.84 -0.50
CA ALA A 2 -21.78 -16.77 -1.25
C ALA A 2 -21.31 -18.21 -1.03
N GLU A 3 -22.23 -19.19 -0.97
CA GLU A 3 -21.85 -20.60 -0.76
C GLU A 3 -20.94 -21.13 -1.87
N SER A 4 -21.06 -20.57 -3.07
CA SER A 4 -20.29 -20.92 -4.27
C SER A 4 -18.86 -20.34 -4.32
N ILE A 5 -18.57 -19.27 -3.57
CA ILE A 5 -17.22 -18.65 -3.50
C ILE A 5 -16.60 -19.06 -2.16
N LYS A 6 -15.62 -19.95 -2.22
CA LYS A 6 -14.97 -20.52 -1.04
C LYS A 6 -13.58 -19.91 -0.86
N TYR A 7 -13.27 -19.41 0.35
CA TYR A 7 -11.93 -18.96 0.70
C TYR A 7 -11.01 -20.16 0.91
N ILE A 8 -9.87 -20.17 0.25
CA ILE A 8 -8.85 -21.22 0.37
C ILE A 8 -7.46 -20.68 0.72
N GLY A 9 -7.32 -19.36 0.93
CA GLY A 9 -6.08 -18.73 1.32
C GLY A 9 -5.58 -19.15 2.71
N ALA A 10 -4.48 -18.56 3.13
CA ALA A 10 -3.90 -18.76 4.45
C ALA A 10 -3.18 -17.52 4.95
N SER A 11 -3.12 -17.35 6.27
CA SER A 11 -2.29 -16.35 6.93
C SER A 11 -1.04 -16.98 7.53
N THR A 12 0.03 -16.16 7.66
CA THR A 12 1.25 -16.54 8.37
C THR A 12 1.69 -15.45 9.33
N HIS A 13 2.30 -15.85 10.46
CA HIS A 13 3.01 -15.00 11.40
C HIS A 13 4.52 -15.25 11.41
N ASP A 14 5.00 -16.14 10.51
CA ASP A 14 6.40 -16.54 10.43
C ASP A 14 7.26 -15.59 9.57
N LEU A 15 6.67 -14.49 9.12
CA LEU A 15 7.34 -13.47 8.30
C LEU A 15 7.40 -12.15 9.09
N ASP A 16 8.59 -11.56 9.22
CA ASP A 16 8.80 -10.27 9.90
C ASP A 16 8.79 -9.07 8.93
N LEU A 17 9.13 -9.31 7.65
CA LEU A 17 9.18 -8.28 6.61
C LEU A 17 8.42 -8.74 5.35
N PHE A 18 7.48 -7.93 4.88
CA PHE A 18 6.91 -8.04 3.53
C PHE A 18 7.84 -7.37 2.50
N GLU A 19 8.02 -7.99 1.33
CA GLU A 19 8.98 -7.56 0.30
C GLU A 19 10.41 -7.31 0.84
N GLY A 20 10.78 -7.94 1.96
CA GLY A 20 12.08 -7.76 2.59
C GLY A 20 12.34 -6.36 3.17
N GLN A 21 11.33 -5.51 3.29
CA GLN A 21 11.51 -4.11 3.71
C GLN A 21 10.38 -3.53 4.59
N TYR A 22 9.17 -4.07 4.56
CA TYR A 22 8.04 -3.53 5.32
C TYR A 22 7.74 -4.42 6.51
N SER A 23 7.90 -3.90 7.73
CA SER A 23 7.62 -4.64 8.95
C SER A 23 6.14 -5.05 9.01
N ILE A 24 5.86 -6.33 9.27
CA ILE A 24 4.52 -6.89 9.39
C ILE A 24 4.36 -7.63 10.72
N LEU A 25 4.32 -6.86 11.82
CA LEU A 25 4.24 -7.41 13.17
C LEU A 25 3.01 -8.29 13.41
N ASN A 26 1.94 -8.06 12.65
CA ASN A 26 0.67 -8.79 12.71
C ASN A 26 0.55 -9.87 11.61
N GLY A 27 1.68 -10.33 11.06
CA GLY A 27 1.70 -11.34 10.01
C GLY A 27 1.18 -10.83 8.66
N MET A 28 0.84 -11.77 7.77
CA MET A 28 0.31 -11.47 6.43
C MET A 28 -0.73 -12.50 6.02
N ALA A 29 -1.77 -12.06 5.32
CA ALA A 29 -2.75 -12.92 4.67
C ALA A 29 -2.44 -13.02 3.18
N TYR A 30 -2.44 -14.24 2.65
CA TYR A 30 -2.37 -14.54 1.21
C TYR A 30 -3.68 -15.19 0.81
N ASN A 31 -4.48 -14.46 0.07
CA ASN A 31 -5.84 -14.86 -0.26
C ASN A 31 -5.89 -15.56 -1.61
N SER A 32 -6.66 -16.62 -1.67
CA SER A 32 -7.01 -17.36 -2.87
C SER A 32 -8.43 -17.91 -2.68
N TYR A 33 -9.15 -18.10 -3.77
CA TYR A 33 -10.56 -18.49 -3.72
C TYR A 33 -10.87 -19.56 -4.74
N VAL A 34 -11.90 -20.38 -4.47
CA VAL A 34 -12.50 -21.29 -5.43
C VAL A 34 -13.91 -20.80 -5.75
N ILE A 35 -14.24 -20.68 -7.02
CA ILE A 35 -15.61 -20.52 -7.50
C ILE A 35 -16.10 -21.91 -7.91
N ASP A 36 -17.03 -22.45 -7.12
CA ASP A 36 -17.59 -23.79 -7.26
C ASP A 36 -18.86 -23.74 -8.12
N ASP A 37 -18.76 -24.21 -9.37
CA ASP A 37 -19.84 -24.22 -10.36
C ASP A 37 -19.77 -25.49 -11.22
N GLU A 38 -20.43 -25.54 -12.38
CA GLU A 38 -20.29 -26.61 -13.37
C GLU A 38 -18.80 -26.80 -13.73
N LYS A 39 -18.12 -25.69 -13.99
CA LYS A 39 -16.66 -25.59 -14.14
C LYS A 39 -16.08 -24.85 -12.96
N ILE A 40 -15.06 -25.42 -12.33
CA ILE A 40 -14.44 -24.83 -11.18
C ILE A 40 -13.31 -23.89 -11.61
N ALA A 41 -13.27 -22.68 -11.04
CA ALA A 41 -12.18 -21.75 -11.20
C ALA A 41 -11.46 -21.49 -9.87
N ILE A 42 -10.14 -21.56 -9.86
CA ILE A 42 -9.28 -21.09 -8.76
C ILE A 42 -8.86 -19.67 -9.10
N MET A 43 -9.01 -18.74 -8.14
CA MET A 43 -8.63 -17.34 -8.26
C MET A 43 -7.30 -17.13 -7.53
N ASP A 44 -6.22 -16.97 -8.30
CA ASP A 44 -4.83 -16.86 -7.88
C ASP A 44 -4.33 -18.01 -6.99
N THR A 45 -3.04 -18.03 -6.70
CA THR A 45 -2.42 -18.91 -5.72
C THR A 45 -1.91 -18.09 -4.53
N VAL A 46 -0.98 -18.60 -3.76
CA VAL A 46 -0.45 -17.98 -2.54
C VAL A 46 1.07 -18.06 -2.50
N ASP A 47 1.67 -17.33 -1.57
CA ASP A 47 3.10 -17.44 -1.25
C ASP A 47 3.48 -18.87 -0.85
N LYS A 48 4.71 -19.27 -1.20
CA LYS A 48 5.24 -20.60 -0.90
C LYS A 48 5.30 -20.92 0.61
N ILE A 49 5.37 -19.89 1.44
CA ILE A 49 5.44 -20.05 2.91
C ILE A 49 4.15 -20.69 3.49
N VAL A 50 3.02 -20.54 2.79
CA VAL A 50 1.73 -21.09 3.22
C VAL A 50 1.21 -22.22 2.32
N THR A 51 2.04 -22.79 1.46
CA THR A 51 1.66 -23.83 0.48
C THR A 51 0.89 -24.98 1.09
N ASP A 52 1.39 -25.60 2.16
CA ASP A 52 0.77 -26.77 2.75
C ASP A 52 -0.64 -26.49 3.25
N LYS A 53 -0.82 -25.35 3.92
CA LYS A 53 -2.13 -24.93 4.43
C LYS A 53 -3.11 -24.61 3.31
N TRP A 54 -2.63 -23.94 2.27
CA TRP A 54 -3.42 -23.63 1.10
C TRP A 54 -3.88 -24.89 0.35
N LEU A 55 -3.01 -25.91 0.18
CA LEU A 55 -3.36 -27.19 -0.45
C LEU A 55 -4.40 -27.95 0.36
N GLU A 56 -4.29 -27.99 1.71
CA GLU A 56 -5.33 -28.56 2.56
C GLU A 56 -6.70 -27.87 2.38
N ASN A 57 -6.70 -26.54 2.27
CA ASN A 57 -7.92 -25.76 2.07
C ASN A 57 -8.51 -25.99 0.68
N LEU A 58 -7.65 -26.07 -0.35
CA LEU A 58 -8.05 -26.34 -1.73
C LEU A 58 -8.69 -27.73 -1.85
N GLU A 59 -8.06 -28.78 -1.30
CA GLU A 59 -8.60 -30.14 -1.32
C GLU A 59 -10.00 -30.21 -0.70
N LYS A 60 -10.18 -29.57 0.45
CA LYS A 60 -11.49 -29.47 1.12
C LYS A 60 -12.53 -28.72 0.29
N ALA A 61 -12.12 -27.64 -0.38
CA ALA A 61 -13.02 -26.83 -1.18
C ALA A 61 -13.48 -27.55 -2.45
N LEU A 62 -12.58 -28.33 -3.07
CA LEU A 62 -12.86 -29.09 -4.28
C LEU A 62 -13.75 -30.33 -4.03
N ASP A 63 -13.71 -30.91 -2.84
CA ASP A 63 -14.50 -32.09 -2.43
C ASP A 63 -14.46 -33.23 -3.46
N GLY A 64 -13.26 -33.55 -3.95
CA GLY A 64 -13.00 -34.59 -4.94
C GLY A 64 -13.30 -34.22 -6.39
N ARG A 65 -13.67 -33.00 -6.68
CA ARG A 65 -13.79 -32.44 -8.03
C ARG A 65 -12.43 -31.89 -8.51
N GLU A 66 -12.30 -31.67 -9.80
CA GLU A 66 -11.10 -31.10 -10.41
C GLU A 66 -11.39 -29.68 -10.97
N PRO A 67 -10.44 -28.72 -10.83
CA PRO A 67 -10.61 -27.40 -11.39
C PRO A 67 -10.30 -27.36 -12.89
N GLU A 68 -11.11 -26.64 -13.67
CA GLU A 68 -10.87 -26.39 -15.10
C GLU A 68 -10.02 -25.15 -15.35
N TYR A 69 -10.09 -24.15 -14.46
CA TYR A 69 -9.43 -22.86 -14.65
C TYR A 69 -8.60 -22.45 -13.44
N LEU A 70 -7.43 -21.89 -13.71
CA LEU A 70 -6.66 -21.07 -12.78
C LEU A 70 -6.65 -19.63 -13.35
N VAL A 71 -7.35 -18.72 -12.72
CA VAL A 71 -7.35 -17.31 -13.08
C VAL A 71 -6.21 -16.63 -12.35
N VAL A 72 -5.21 -16.13 -13.09
CA VAL A 72 -4.05 -15.44 -12.55
C VAL A 72 -4.21 -13.95 -12.79
N GLN A 73 -4.54 -13.23 -11.72
CA GLN A 73 -4.73 -11.78 -11.76
C GLN A 73 -3.42 -11.03 -11.58
N HIS A 74 -2.46 -11.64 -10.84
CA HIS A 74 -1.18 -11.05 -10.52
C HIS A 74 -0.06 -12.09 -10.47
N LEU A 75 1.14 -11.73 -10.96
CA LEU A 75 2.30 -12.64 -11.05
C LEU A 75 3.36 -12.42 -9.97
N GLU A 76 3.16 -11.51 -9.04
CA GLU A 76 4.09 -11.39 -7.91
C GLU A 76 4.21 -12.72 -7.17
N PRO A 77 5.44 -13.10 -6.72
CA PRO A 77 5.69 -14.45 -6.18
C PRO A 77 4.79 -14.88 -5.02
N ASP A 78 4.26 -13.94 -4.27
CA ASP A 78 3.32 -14.20 -3.17
C ASP A 78 1.90 -14.57 -3.62
N HIS A 79 1.60 -14.44 -4.93
CA HIS A 79 0.36 -14.89 -5.58
C HIS A 79 0.59 -15.93 -6.66
N SER A 80 1.80 -15.99 -7.21
CA SER A 80 2.16 -16.93 -8.29
C SER A 80 2.99 -18.12 -7.81
N GLY A 81 3.42 -18.13 -6.55
CA GLY A 81 4.37 -19.08 -6.00
C GLY A 81 3.98 -20.56 -6.14
N ASN A 82 2.68 -20.84 -6.25
CA ASN A 82 2.14 -22.20 -6.35
C ASN A 82 1.50 -22.55 -7.70
N ILE A 83 1.65 -21.70 -8.73
CA ILE A 83 1.12 -21.99 -10.08
C ILE A 83 1.66 -23.33 -10.57
N ASN A 84 2.99 -23.53 -10.56
CA ASN A 84 3.60 -24.79 -11.00
C ASN A 84 3.17 -26.02 -10.17
N THR A 85 2.79 -25.82 -8.91
CA THR A 85 2.22 -26.89 -8.09
C THR A 85 0.88 -27.33 -8.63
N LEU A 86 -0.02 -26.38 -8.96
CA LEU A 86 -1.33 -26.69 -9.56
C LEU A 86 -1.19 -27.33 -10.95
N LEU A 87 -0.31 -26.81 -11.81
CA LEU A 87 -0.10 -27.33 -13.16
C LEU A 87 0.38 -28.80 -13.14
N LYS A 88 1.14 -29.19 -12.12
CA LYS A 88 1.56 -30.59 -11.92
C LYS A 88 0.46 -31.48 -11.34
N MET A 89 -0.43 -30.93 -10.52
CA MET A 89 -1.56 -31.66 -9.94
C MET A 89 -2.69 -31.87 -10.94
N TYR A 90 -2.92 -30.86 -11.81
CA TYR A 90 -4.04 -30.82 -12.75
C TYR A 90 -3.51 -30.45 -14.14
N GLU A 91 -2.95 -31.42 -14.89
CA GLU A 91 -2.32 -31.18 -16.19
C GLU A 91 -3.28 -30.57 -17.24
N HIS A 92 -4.59 -30.80 -17.11
CA HIS A 92 -5.62 -30.28 -18.01
C HIS A 92 -6.05 -28.84 -17.71
N ILE A 93 -5.63 -28.27 -16.53
CA ILE A 93 -6.09 -26.95 -16.11
C ILE A 93 -5.73 -25.88 -17.14
N THR A 94 -6.64 -24.97 -17.42
CA THR A 94 -6.40 -23.81 -18.28
C THR A 94 -6.02 -22.59 -17.44
N LEU A 95 -4.82 -22.07 -17.65
CA LEU A 95 -4.36 -20.82 -17.04
C LEU A 95 -4.98 -19.62 -17.77
N VAL A 96 -5.78 -18.83 -17.07
CA VAL A 96 -6.46 -17.63 -17.59
C VAL A 96 -5.73 -16.39 -17.08
N CYS A 97 -5.19 -15.58 -17.98
CA CYS A 97 -4.39 -14.41 -17.60
C CYS A 97 -4.39 -13.35 -18.70
N THR A 98 -3.84 -12.17 -18.42
CA THR A 98 -3.67 -11.15 -19.47
C THR A 98 -2.60 -11.55 -20.49
N ALA A 99 -2.65 -10.97 -21.69
CA ALA A 99 -1.59 -11.17 -22.70
C ALA A 99 -0.21 -10.72 -22.18
N LYS A 100 -0.18 -9.72 -21.26
CA LYS A 100 1.05 -9.25 -20.64
C LYS A 100 1.59 -10.27 -19.65
N ALA A 101 0.72 -10.85 -18.80
CA ALA A 101 1.10 -11.92 -17.88
C ALA A 101 1.61 -13.14 -18.66
N LYS A 102 0.90 -13.58 -19.71
CA LYS A 102 1.36 -14.66 -20.58
C LYS A 102 2.79 -14.45 -21.09
N ALA A 103 3.13 -13.22 -21.49
CA ALA A 103 4.48 -12.89 -21.96
C ALA A 103 5.54 -12.86 -20.83
N MET A 104 5.11 -12.89 -19.57
CA MET A 104 5.99 -12.88 -18.39
C MET A 104 6.17 -14.27 -17.77
N LEU A 105 5.29 -15.23 -18.05
CA LEU A 105 5.30 -16.56 -17.39
C LEU A 105 6.66 -17.26 -17.46
N GLU A 106 7.34 -17.19 -18.60
CA GLU A 106 8.67 -17.78 -18.78
C GLU A 106 9.70 -17.23 -17.78
N GLN A 107 9.57 -15.97 -17.37
CA GLN A 107 10.48 -15.34 -16.38
C GLN A 107 10.30 -15.91 -14.97
N PHE A 108 9.19 -16.59 -14.73
CA PHE A 108 8.83 -17.24 -13.46
C PHE A 108 8.97 -18.78 -13.54
N ASP A 109 9.57 -19.31 -14.61
CA ASP A 109 9.66 -20.74 -14.90
C ASP A 109 8.28 -21.43 -14.89
N ILE A 110 7.23 -20.72 -15.36
CA ILE A 110 5.88 -21.25 -15.46
C ILE A 110 5.63 -21.72 -16.90
N GLU A 111 5.51 -23.04 -17.05
CA GLU A 111 5.19 -23.68 -18.31
C GLU A 111 3.79 -24.30 -18.24
N ALA A 112 2.81 -23.62 -18.83
CA ALA A 112 1.43 -24.09 -18.90
C ALA A 112 1.11 -24.54 -20.34
N GLU A 113 0.56 -25.75 -20.51
CA GLU A 113 0.15 -26.25 -21.82
C GLU A 113 -1.06 -25.50 -22.36
N ASN A 114 -2.03 -25.20 -21.47
CA ASN A 114 -3.28 -24.53 -21.81
C ASN A 114 -3.28 -23.11 -21.25
N ILE A 115 -3.23 -22.10 -22.13
CA ILE A 115 -3.27 -20.69 -21.71
C ILE A 115 -4.36 -19.95 -22.48
N MET A 116 -5.31 -19.39 -21.75
CA MET A 116 -6.32 -18.46 -22.26
C MET A 116 -5.90 -17.03 -21.95
N ALA A 117 -5.45 -16.29 -22.97
CA ALA A 117 -5.14 -14.87 -22.83
C ALA A 117 -6.41 -14.03 -23.01
N VAL A 118 -6.75 -13.25 -21.99
CA VAL A 118 -7.96 -12.41 -21.94
C VAL A 118 -7.64 -10.92 -22.12
N LYS A 119 -8.67 -10.16 -22.53
CA LYS A 119 -8.63 -8.71 -22.77
C LYS A 119 -9.67 -8.01 -21.91
N GLU A 120 -9.62 -6.68 -21.95
CA GLU A 120 -10.65 -5.83 -21.30
C GLU A 120 -12.06 -6.22 -21.75
N GLY A 121 -12.90 -6.61 -20.80
CA GLY A 121 -14.30 -6.94 -21.02
C GLY A 121 -14.58 -8.33 -21.57
N ASP A 122 -13.56 -9.17 -21.80
CA ASP A 122 -13.77 -10.57 -22.12
C ASP A 122 -14.50 -11.29 -20.97
N GLU A 123 -15.29 -12.30 -21.31
CA GLU A 123 -16.12 -13.06 -20.38
C GLU A 123 -15.79 -14.56 -20.45
N LEU A 124 -15.87 -15.22 -19.28
CA LEU A 124 -15.70 -16.66 -19.13
C LEU A 124 -16.86 -17.22 -18.31
N SER A 125 -17.69 -18.09 -18.95
CA SER A 125 -18.76 -18.79 -18.24
C SER A 125 -18.25 -20.04 -17.55
N LEU A 126 -18.61 -20.19 -16.27
CA LEU A 126 -18.37 -21.37 -15.47
C LEU A 126 -19.62 -22.27 -15.38
N GLY A 127 -20.77 -21.82 -15.86
CA GLY A 127 -22.10 -22.40 -15.75
C GLY A 127 -23.09 -21.35 -15.31
N SER A 128 -23.40 -21.28 -14.03
CA SER A 128 -24.23 -20.23 -13.44
C SER A 128 -23.47 -18.93 -13.16
N HIS A 129 -22.14 -19.01 -12.99
CA HIS A 129 -21.25 -17.86 -12.79
C HIS A 129 -20.63 -17.41 -14.11
N THR A 130 -20.50 -16.10 -14.28
CA THR A 130 -19.78 -15.48 -15.41
C THR A 130 -18.72 -14.53 -14.88
N LEU A 131 -17.49 -14.77 -15.27
CA LEU A 131 -16.33 -13.94 -14.94
C LEU A 131 -16.08 -12.93 -16.05
N LYS A 132 -16.02 -11.66 -15.71
CA LYS A 132 -15.68 -10.57 -16.60
C LYS A 132 -14.34 -9.95 -16.23
N PHE A 133 -13.42 -9.86 -17.19
CA PHE A 133 -12.07 -9.42 -16.94
C PHE A 133 -11.90 -7.92 -17.14
N ILE A 134 -11.23 -7.26 -16.19
CA ILE A 134 -11.00 -5.81 -16.16
C ILE A 134 -9.50 -5.59 -16.04
N LEU A 135 -8.86 -5.05 -17.07
CA LEU A 135 -7.43 -4.79 -17.03
C LEU A 135 -7.12 -3.64 -16.06
N ALA A 136 -6.15 -3.89 -15.17
CA ALA A 136 -5.70 -2.96 -14.14
C ALA A 136 -4.17 -2.73 -14.20
N PRO A 137 -3.59 -2.41 -15.38
CA PRO A 137 -2.15 -2.30 -15.54
C PRO A 137 -1.58 -1.26 -14.59
N MET A 138 -0.45 -1.59 -13.96
CA MET A 138 0.23 -0.79 -12.94
C MET A 138 -0.55 -0.60 -11.62
N VAL A 139 -1.46 -1.53 -11.30
CA VAL A 139 -2.10 -1.60 -9.99
C VAL A 139 -1.78 -2.97 -9.34
N HIS A 140 -0.52 -3.26 -8.90
CA HIS A 140 0.62 -2.31 -9.06
C HIS A 140 1.64 -2.74 -10.13
N TRP A 141 1.51 -3.91 -10.76
CA TRP A 141 2.36 -4.39 -11.85
C TRP A 141 1.68 -4.27 -13.24
N PRO A 142 2.46 -4.35 -14.35
CA PRO A 142 1.93 -4.04 -15.68
C PRO A 142 0.94 -5.09 -16.23
N GLU A 143 0.94 -6.30 -15.69
CA GLU A 143 0.12 -7.43 -16.14
C GLU A 143 -1.19 -7.58 -15.36
N VAL A 144 -1.38 -6.82 -14.29
CA VAL A 144 -2.51 -6.99 -13.35
C VAL A 144 -3.85 -6.84 -14.05
N MET A 145 -4.77 -7.71 -13.71
CA MET A 145 -6.19 -7.62 -13.99
C MET A 145 -7.02 -7.83 -12.73
N MET A 146 -8.26 -7.40 -12.77
CA MET A 146 -9.30 -7.72 -11.80
C MET A 146 -10.35 -8.57 -12.49
N THR A 147 -11.12 -9.34 -11.71
CA THR A 147 -12.19 -10.18 -12.23
C THR A 147 -13.49 -9.83 -11.53
N TYR A 148 -14.51 -9.47 -12.29
CA TYR A 148 -15.86 -9.24 -11.77
C TYR A 148 -16.73 -10.48 -12.05
N GLU A 149 -17.26 -11.08 -11.01
CA GLU A 149 -18.22 -12.16 -11.09
C GLU A 149 -19.64 -11.55 -11.03
N GLU A 150 -20.44 -11.80 -12.10
CA GLU A 150 -21.65 -11.05 -12.36
C GLU A 150 -22.85 -11.49 -11.49
N SER A 151 -22.98 -12.77 -11.14
CA SER A 151 -24.16 -13.30 -10.44
C SER A 151 -24.17 -12.89 -8.96
N GLU A 152 -23.04 -12.95 -8.28
CA GLU A 152 -22.87 -12.55 -6.87
C GLU A 152 -22.43 -11.08 -6.74
N LYS A 153 -22.13 -10.40 -7.86
CA LYS A 153 -21.60 -9.04 -7.89
C LYS A 153 -20.30 -8.89 -7.11
N ALA A 154 -19.43 -9.85 -7.28
CA ALA A 154 -18.17 -10.02 -6.57
C ALA A 154 -16.99 -9.49 -7.41
N LEU A 155 -16.16 -8.63 -6.83
CA LEU A 155 -14.94 -8.13 -7.45
C LEU A 155 -13.71 -8.80 -6.81
N PHE A 156 -13.00 -9.63 -7.54
CA PHE A 156 -11.66 -10.08 -7.21
C PHE A 156 -10.69 -9.00 -7.69
N SER A 157 -10.04 -8.34 -6.76
CA SER A 157 -9.41 -7.02 -7.00
C SER A 157 -7.89 -7.06 -7.13
N ALA A 158 -7.29 -8.24 -7.21
CA ALA A 158 -5.84 -8.39 -7.03
C ALA A 158 -5.40 -7.69 -5.72
N ASP A 159 -4.29 -6.97 -5.72
CA ASP A 159 -3.77 -6.26 -4.55
C ASP A 159 -4.53 -5.01 -4.16
N ALA A 160 -5.35 -4.49 -5.08
CA ALA A 160 -6.15 -3.32 -4.75
C ALA A 160 -7.11 -3.62 -3.60
N PHE A 161 -7.29 -2.65 -2.72
CA PHE A 161 -8.11 -2.72 -1.51
C PHE A 161 -7.58 -3.67 -0.43
N GLY A 162 -6.38 -4.24 -0.63
CA GLY A 162 -5.68 -5.06 0.35
C GLY A 162 -5.09 -4.26 1.51
N LYS A 163 -4.61 -4.97 2.53
CA LYS A 163 -3.92 -4.42 3.68
C LYS A 163 -2.84 -5.37 4.19
N PHE A 164 -1.86 -4.86 4.93
CA PHE A 164 -1.00 -5.70 5.76
C PHE A 164 -1.77 -6.34 6.91
N GLY A 165 -1.26 -7.45 7.41
CA GLY A 165 -1.79 -8.17 8.56
C GLY A 165 -2.51 -9.48 8.21
N ALA A 166 -2.43 -10.43 9.14
CA ALA A 166 -3.13 -11.71 9.09
C ALA A 166 -4.62 -11.52 9.39
N LEU A 167 -5.47 -12.47 8.93
CA LEU A 167 -6.93 -12.37 9.10
C LEU A 167 -7.42 -12.65 10.52
N ASP A 168 -6.59 -13.24 11.37
CA ASP A 168 -6.89 -13.54 12.76
C ASP A 168 -6.57 -12.38 13.73
N VAL A 169 -6.12 -11.23 13.19
CA VAL A 169 -5.86 -10.01 13.96
C VAL A 169 -7.00 -9.01 13.75
N ASP A 170 -7.66 -8.66 14.85
CA ASP A 170 -8.72 -7.64 14.85
C ASP A 170 -8.10 -6.24 14.88
N GLU A 171 -8.11 -5.56 13.75
CA GLU A 171 -7.61 -4.19 13.61
C GLU A 171 -8.41 -3.41 12.55
N ASP A 172 -8.45 -2.08 12.69
CA ASP A 172 -9.09 -1.21 11.71
C ASP A 172 -8.44 -1.37 10.33
N TRP A 173 -9.26 -1.71 9.32
CA TRP A 173 -8.79 -1.91 7.96
C TRP A 173 -8.01 -0.71 7.44
N SER A 174 -8.49 0.50 7.68
CA SER A 174 -7.92 1.72 7.09
C SER A 174 -6.49 2.01 7.55
N TYR A 175 -6.11 1.53 8.74
CA TYR A 175 -4.78 1.76 9.31
C TYR A 175 -3.69 1.04 8.51
N GLU A 176 -3.83 -0.26 8.31
CA GLU A 176 -2.85 -1.05 7.58
C GLU A 176 -3.06 -0.99 6.05
N ALA A 177 -4.29 -0.74 5.59
CA ALA A 177 -4.57 -0.52 4.17
C ALA A 177 -3.93 0.77 3.64
N ARG A 178 -3.93 1.86 4.42
CA ARG A 178 -3.24 3.10 4.06
C ARG A 178 -1.73 2.89 3.99
N ARG A 179 -1.17 2.17 4.98
CA ARG A 179 0.25 1.82 5.02
C ARG A 179 0.63 0.94 3.83
N TYR A 180 -0.20 -0.07 3.51
CA TYR A 180 -0.04 -0.92 2.32
C TYR A 180 -0.09 -0.07 1.04
N TYR A 181 -1.17 0.71 0.86
CA TYR A 181 -1.38 1.53 -0.34
C TYR A 181 -0.19 2.42 -0.65
N PHE A 182 0.24 3.29 0.28
CA PHE A 182 1.31 4.25 0.00
C PHE A 182 2.69 3.62 -0.16
N ASN A 183 2.90 2.42 0.34
CA ASN A 183 4.17 1.72 0.19
C ASN A 183 4.23 0.81 -1.03
N ILE A 184 3.13 0.22 -1.44
CA ILE A 184 3.06 -0.74 -2.57
C ILE A 184 2.47 -0.08 -3.83
N VAL A 185 1.29 0.52 -3.71
CA VAL A 185 0.49 1.00 -4.86
C VAL A 185 0.66 2.51 -5.12
N GLY A 186 0.99 3.30 -4.09
CA GLY A 186 0.84 4.77 -4.08
C GLY A 186 1.52 5.55 -5.20
N LYS A 187 2.60 5.02 -5.79
CA LYS A 187 3.24 5.61 -6.98
C LYS A 187 2.30 5.69 -8.20
N TYR A 188 1.29 4.84 -8.24
CA TYR A 188 0.45 4.62 -9.42
C TYR A 188 -0.96 5.22 -9.28
N GLY A 189 -1.08 6.41 -8.68
CA GLY A 189 -2.37 7.07 -8.44
C GLY A 189 -3.25 7.20 -9.69
N LEU A 190 -2.70 7.59 -10.86
CA LEU A 190 -3.47 7.69 -12.09
C LEU A 190 -3.99 6.31 -12.58
N PRO A 191 -3.20 5.24 -12.65
CA PRO A 191 -3.71 3.87 -12.88
C PRO A 191 -4.84 3.49 -11.93
N VAL A 192 -4.67 3.70 -10.61
CA VAL A 192 -5.72 3.43 -9.60
C VAL A 192 -7.00 4.23 -9.89
N SER A 193 -6.89 5.55 -10.15
CA SER A 193 -8.04 6.39 -10.50
C SER A 193 -8.79 5.86 -11.74
N ASN A 194 -8.07 5.32 -12.73
CA ASN A 194 -8.69 4.75 -13.92
C ASN A 194 -9.44 3.43 -13.60
N VAL A 195 -8.89 2.60 -12.73
CA VAL A 195 -9.55 1.38 -12.26
C VAL A 195 -10.79 1.72 -11.44
N LEU A 196 -10.72 2.70 -10.52
CA LEU A 196 -11.88 3.17 -9.76
C LEU A 196 -13.02 3.66 -10.67
N LYS A 197 -12.70 4.35 -11.77
CA LYS A 197 -13.71 4.77 -12.77
C LYS A 197 -14.36 3.59 -13.50
N LYS A 198 -13.64 2.48 -13.71
CA LYS A 198 -14.20 1.25 -14.28
C LYS A 198 -15.08 0.54 -13.27
N ALA A 199 -14.57 0.34 -12.05
CA ALA A 199 -15.28 -0.30 -10.93
C ALA A 199 -16.57 0.44 -10.58
N GLY A 200 -16.59 1.78 -10.61
CA GLY A 200 -17.77 2.60 -10.35
C GLY A 200 -18.92 2.45 -11.35
N LYS A 201 -18.72 1.69 -12.44
CA LYS A 201 -19.79 1.33 -13.39
C LYS A 201 -20.44 -0.02 -13.09
N LEU A 202 -19.89 -0.76 -12.12
CA LEU A 202 -20.34 -2.09 -11.72
C LEU A 202 -21.14 -2.00 -10.42
N ASP A 203 -22.08 -2.91 -10.26
CA ASP A 203 -22.83 -3.08 -9.00
C ASP A 203 -22.06 -4.07 -8.11
N ILE A 204 -21.03 -3.57 -7.39
CA ILE A 204 -20.18 -4.39 -6.55
C ILE A 204 -20.78 -4.50 -5.14
N LYS A 205 -21.01 -5.72 -4.68
CA LYS A 205 -21.49 -6.02 -3.33
C LYS A 205 -20.39 -6.55 -2.42
N THR A 206 -19.40 -7.20 -2.99
CA THR A 206 -18.29 -7.82 -2.22
C THR A 206 -16.99 -7.63 -2.99
N ILE A 207 -15.92 -7.29 -2.28
CA ILE A 207 -14.56 -7.22 -2.84
C ILE A 207 -13.71 -8.32 -2.17
N TYR A 208 -13.01 -9.07 -2.99
CA TYR A 208 -12.11 -10.17 -2.63
C TYR A 208 -10.67 -9.78 -2.99
N PRO A 209 -9.94 -9.10 -2.09
CA PRO A 209 -8.55 -8.73 -2.32
C PRO A 209 -7.60 -9.92 -2.12
N LEU A 210 -6.39 -9.82 -2.65
CA LEU A 210 -5.35 -10.82 -2.45
C LEU A 210 -4.70 -10.74 -1.05
N HIS A 211 -4.88 -9.63 -0.34
CA HIS A 211 -4.46 -9.44 1.05
C HIS A 211 -5.57 -8.83 1.90
N GLY A 212 -5.65 -9.22 3.17
CA GLY A 212 -6.61 -8.68 4.13
C GLY A 212 -8.02 -9.26 4.01
N PRO A 213 -9.02 -8.67 4.67
CA PRO A 213 -10.37 -9.21 4.77
C PRO A 213 -11.18 -9.05 3.48
N ILE A 214 -12.20 -9.88 3.33
CA ILE A 214 -13.26 -9.68 2.35
C ILE A 214 -14.07 -8.47 2.78
N LEU A 215 -14.35 -7.54 1.84
CA LEU A 215 -15.02 -6.27 2.10
C LEU A 215 -16.44 -6.29 1.55
N SER A 216 -17.40 -5.79 2.31
CA SER A 216 -18.81 -5.70 1.93
C SER A 216 -19.42 -4.37 2.39
N ASP A 217 -19.72 -4.22 3.66
CA ASP A 217 -20.33 -3.01 4.21
C ASP A 217 -19.36 -1.80 4.19
N GLU A 218 -18.06 -2.06 4.19
CA GLU A 218 -17.00 -1.06 4.17
C GLU A 218 -16.71 -0.47 2.77
N ILE A 219 -17.26 -1.06 1.70
CA ILE A 219 -16.97 -0.65 0.31
C ILE A 219 -17.11 0.86 0.08
N PRO A 220 -18.15 1.57 0.57
CA PRO A 220 -18.24 3.01 0.36
C PRO A 220 -17.06 3.78 0.94
N GLU A 221 -16.60 3.42 2.14
CA GLU A 221 -15.46 4.06 2.79
C GLU A 221 -14.14 3.69 2.11
N VAL A 222 -13.99 2.44 1.73
CA VAL A 222 -12.82 1.94 0.97
C VAL A 222 -12.65 2.72 -0.34
N LEU A 223 -13.73 2.89 -1.12
CA LEU A 223 -13.71 3.64 -2.38
C LEU A 223 -13.45 5.13 -2.16
N ARG A 224 -13.99 5.71 -1.08
CA ARG A 224 -13.71 7.10 -0.68
C ARG A 224 -12.23 7.31 -0.40
N LEU A 225 -11.63 6.44 0.42
CA LEU A 225 -10.22 6.52 0.78
C LEU A 225 -9.32 6.31 -0.44
N TYR A 226 -9.58 5.30 -1.26
CA TYR A 226 -8.81 5.06 -2.49
C TYR A 226 -8.90 6.23 -3.47
N THR A 227 -10.04 6.94 -3.53
CA THR A 227 -10.19 8.15 -4.34
C THR A 227 -9.28 9.27 -3.83
N ILE A 228 -9.24 9.50 -2.51
CA ILE A 228 -8.35 10.47 -1.88
C ILE A 228 -6.88 10.10 -2.12
N TRP A 229 -6.50 8.85 -1.81
CA TRP A 229 -5.11 8.41 -1.93
C TRP A 229 -4.61 8.46 -3.37
N SER A 230 -5.43 8.04 -4.35
CA SER A 230 -5.04 8.02 -5.77
C SER A 230 -4.95 9.41 -6.41
N SER A 231 -5.61 10.41 -5.83
CA SER A 231 -5.48 11.82 -6.23
C SER A 231 -4.34 12.54 -5.53
N TYR A 232 -3.68 11.89 -4.57
CA TYR A 232 -2.66 12.49 -3.70
C TYR A 232 -3.17 13.65 -2.83
N GLU A 233 -4.47 13.71 -2.60
CA GLU A 233 -5.04 14.66 -1.65
C GLU A 233 -4.79 14.22 -0.21
N PRO A 234 -4.68 15.14 0.76
CA PRO A 234 -4.57 14.78 2.17
C PRO A 234 -5.87 14.14 2.65
N GLU A 235 -5.74 13.12 3.50
CA GLU A 235 -6.89 12.51 4.17
C GLU A 235 -7.31 13.33 5.39
N ASP A 236 -6.33 13.86 6.10
CA ASP A 236 -6.51 14.63 7.33
C ASP A 236 -5.90 16.03 7.21
N GLU A 237 -6.68 17.04 7.59
CA GLU A 237 -6.10 18.33 7.92
C GLU A 237 -5.30 18.24 9.21
N GLY A 238 -4.06 18.68 9.18
CA GLY A 238 -3.16 18.62 10.33
C GLY A 238 -1.68 18.56 9.95
N VAL A 239 -0.85 18.31 10.94
CA VAL A 239 0.61 18.36 10.80
C VAL A 239 1.24 17.01 11.17
N PHE A 240 2.02 16.45 10.27
CA PHE A 240 2.92 15.35 10.60
C PHE A 240 4.33 15.89 10.85
N ILE A 241 4.83 15.76 12.08
CA ILE A 241 6.22 16.09 12.46
C ILE A 241 7.08 14.84 12.30
N ALA A 242 7.88 14.81 11.22
CA ALA A 242 8.89 13.80 11.01
C ALA A 242 10.23 14.35 11.49
N TYR A 243 10.83 13.75 12.52
CA TYR A 243 12.13 14.20 13.02
C TYR A 243 13.16 13.09 13.10
N ALA A 244 14.43 13.48 13.01
CA ALA A 244 15.57 12.62 13.32
C ALA A 244 16.45 13.31 14.35
N SER A 245 16.99 12.56 15.32
CA SER A 245 17.78 13.13 16.40
C SER A 245 18.93 12.21 16.83
N MET A 246 20.16 12.72 16.90
CA MET A 246 21.34 11.95 17.34
C MET A 246 21.43 11.88 18.86
N HIS A 247 21.36 13.04 19.54
CA HIS A 247 21.62 13.18 20.98
C HIS A 247 20.45 13.78 21.76
N GLY A 248 19.24 13.82 21.18
CA GLY A 248 18.01 14.25 21.84
C GLY A 248 17.64 15.72 21.65
N ASN A 249 18.56 16.61 21.25
CA ASN A 249 18.27 18.05 21.12
C ASN A 249 17.20 18.36 20.04
N THR A 250 17.29 17.73 18.87
CA THR A 250 16.26 17.86 17.81
C THR A 250 14.93 17.22 18.25
N ALA A 251 14.98 16.11 18.98
CA ALA A 251 13.80 15.48 19.55
C ALA A 251 13.09 16.37 20.58
N GLU A 252 13.85 17.11 21.40
CA GLU A 252 13.30 18.10 22.34
C GLU A 252 12.57 19.22 21.58
N ALA A 253 13.20 19.78 20.55
CA ALA A 253 12.59 20.79 19.71
C ALA A 253 11.34 20.29 18.99
N ALA A 254 11.33 19.04 18.50
CA ALA A 254 10.16 18.43 17.85
C ALA A 254 9.00 18.25 18.84
N ARG A 255 9.26 17.81 20.05
CA ARG A 255 8.23 17.73 21.11
C ARG A 255 7.69 19.12 21.47
N LYS A 256 8.56 20.12 21.58
CA LYS A 256 8.13 21.50 21.86
C LYS A 256 7.27 22.06 20.74
N MET A 257 7.63 21.80 19.48
CA MET A 257 6.84 22.21 18.32
C MET A 257 5.45 21.53 18.32
N LYS A 258 5.40 20.24 18.69
CA LYS A 258 4.11 19.52 18.86
C LYS A 258 3.22 20.22 19.89
N GLU A 259 3.77 20.55 21.07
CA GLU A 259 3.03 21.28 22.11
C GLU A 259 2.48 22.62 21.60
N ILE A 260 3.32 23.42 20.90
CA ILE A 260 2.93 24.72 20.33
C ILE A 260 1.79 24.56 19.32
N LEU A 261 1.82 23.55 18.47
CA LEU A 261 0.77 23.30 17.46
C LEU A 261 -0.52 22.80 18.12
N GLU A 262 -0.42 21.92 19.12
CA GLU A 262 -1.59 21.40 19.87
C GLU A 262 -2.26 22.51 20.71
N GLU A 263 -1.49 23.43 21.31
CA GLU A 263 -2.02 24.62 21.97
C GLU A 263 -2.87 25.51 21.04
N LYS A 264 -2.57 25.44 19.72
CA LYS A 264 -3.32 26.13 18.65
C LYS A 264 -4.44 25.24 18.05
N SER A 265 -4.78 24.12 18.70
CA SER A 265 -5.83 23.19 18.29
C SER A 265 -5.56 22.45 16.97
N ALA A 266 -4.29 22.33 16.54
CA ALA A 266 -3.93 21.54 15.38
C ALA A 266 -3.95 20.03 15.70
N LYS A 267 -4.38 19.19 14.75
CA LYS A 267 -4.18 17.75 14.80
C LYS A 267 -2.72 17.45 14.46
N VAL A 268 -1.98 16.83 15.39
CA VAL A 268 -0.54 16.62 15.23
C VAL A 268 -0.18 15.14 15.41
N ALA A 269 0.51 14.58 14.43
CA ALA A 269 1.25 13.32 14.57
C ALA A 269 2.75 13.62 14.63
N ILE A 270 3.51 12.82 15.37
CA ILE A 270 4.95 12.98 15.50
C ILE A 270 5.65 11.63 15.46
N SER A 271 6.80 11.54 14.79
CA SER A 271 7.58 10.30 14.70
C SER A 271 9.08 10.55 14.64
N ASP A 272 9.84 9.70 15.36
CA ASP A 272 11.30 9.63 15.30
C ASP A 272 11.73 8.69 14.17
N LEU A 273 12.19 9.23 13.07
CA LEU A 273 12.64 8.51 11.89
C LEU A 273 13.81 7.54 12.15
N SER A 274 14.54 7.75 13.24
CA SER A 274 15.67 6.88 13.62
C SER A 274 15.22 5.61 14.35
N ARG A 275 13.94 5.50 14.75
CA ARG A 275 13.42 4.45 15.63
C ARG A 275 12.11 3.83 15.21
N SER A 276 11.33 4.54 14.42
CA SER A 276 10.00 4.10 13.97
C SER A 276 10.05 3.39 12.63
N ASP A 277 8.99 2.63 12.34
CA ASP A 277 8.80 2.01 11.02
C ASP A 277 8.71 3.07 9.92
N ILE A 278 9.59 2.95 8.93
CA ILE A 278 9.66 3.90 7.81
C ILE A 278 8.40 3.86 6.94
N ALA A 279 7.76 2.71 6.79
CA ALA A 279 6.52 2.55 6.04
C ALA A 279 5.37 3.36 6.69
N LYS A 280 5.32 3.37 8.03
CA LYS A 280 4.38 4.17 8.80
C LYS A 280 4.64 5.67 8.67
N ASN A 281 5.92 6.05 8.60
CA ASN A 281 6.30 7.45 8.40
C ASN A 281 5.91 7.94 7.00
N VAL A 282 6.10 7.12 5.97
CA VAL A 282 5.65 7.42 4.60
C VAL A 282 4.13 7.60 4.58
N GLU A 283 3.38 6.67 5.14
CA GLU A 283 1.93 6.75 5.25
C GLU A 283 1.48 8.06 5.92
N ASN A 284 2.06 8.41 7.08
CA ASN A 284 1.71 9.64 7.79
C ASN A 284 2.00 10.90 6.96
N ALA A 285 3.10 10.93 6.20
CA ALA A 285 3.39 12.07 5.32
C ALA A 285 2.30 12.27 4.26
N PHE A 286 1.79 11.17 3.68
CA PHE A 286 0.70 11.25 2.72
C PHE A 286 -0.67 11.51 3.37
N ARG A 287 -0.86 11.11 4.62
CA ARG A 287 -2.11 11.27 5.34
C ARG A 287 -2.42 12.73 5.67
N TYR A 288 -1.44 13.47 6.18
CA TYR A 288 -1.64 14.83 6.67
C TYR A 288 -1.39 15.89 5.61
N SER A 289 -2.12 17.01 5.70
CA SER A 289 -1.99 18.14 4.77
C SER A 289 -0.65 18.87 4.87
N THR A 290 0.00 18.85 6.03
CA THR A 290 1.30 19.50 6.25
C THR A 290 2.34 18.54 6.81
N LEU A 291 3.53 18.54 6.22
CA LEU A 291 4.71 17.82 6.71
C LEU A 291 5.71 18.82 7.30
N LEU A 292 6.11 18.60 8.54
CA LEU A 292 7.23 19.31 9.17
C LEU A 292 8.43 18.38 9.33
N CYS A 293 9.52 18.65 8.63
CA CYS A 293 10.77 17.91 8.74
C CYS A 293 11.73 18.62 9.70
N MET A 294 12.22 17.90 10.72
CA MET A 294 13.16 18.43 11.70
C MET A 294 14.37 17.50 11.82
N ALA A 295 15.55 17.94 11.41
CA ALA A 295 16.75 17.09 11.39
C ALA A 295 18.04 17.86 11.67
N PRO A 296 19.07 17.19 12.23
CA PRO A 296 20.38 17.80 12.36
C PRO A 296 21.14 17.78 11.04
N SER A 297 22.07 18.74 10.91
CA SER A 297 23.12 18.71 9.89
C SER A 297 24.12 17.60 10.23
N TYR A 298 24.51 16.81 9.23
CA TYR A 298 25.45 15.71 9.37
C TYR A 298 26.22 15.52 8.06
N ASP A 299 27.51 15.32 8.12
CA ASP A 299 28.40 15.11 6.96
C ASP A 299 28.21 16.16 5.84
N GLY A 300 27.95 17.42 6.21
CA GLY A 300 27.75 18.52 5.27
C GLY A 300 26.38 18.50 4.54
N THR A 301 25.45 17.64 4.96
CA THR A 301 24.11 17.51 4.42
C THR A 301 23.10 17.30 5.55
N VAL A 302 21.95 16.65 5.29
CA VAL A 302 20.96 16.28 6.29
C VAL A 302 21.27 14.89 6.86
N PHE A 303 20.94 14.63 8.12
CA PHE A 303 21.12 13.35 8.79
C PHE A 303 20.40 12.20 8.06
N THR A 304 21.08 11.07 7.89
CA THR A 304 20.71 9.93 7.03
C THR A 304 19.24 9.44 7.17
N PRO A 305 18.67 9.26 8.39
CA PRO A 305 17.26 8.81 8.48
C PRO A 305 16.29 9.79 7.82
N MET A 306 16.53 11.10 7.87
CA MET A 306 15.72 12.09 7.17
C MET A 306 15.95 12.05 5.66
N ALA A 307 17.21 11.85 5.22
CA ALA A 307 17.53 11.71 3.81
C ALA A 307 16.83 10.49 3.18
N ASP A 308 16.85 9.33 3.86
CA ASP A 308 16.14 8.11 3.42
C ASP A 308 14.62 8.34 3.35
N PHE A 309 14.06 8.96 4.38
CA PHE A 309 12.63 9.29 4.40
C PHE A 309 12.21 10.16 3.21
N ILE A 310 12.93 11.26 2.96
CA ILE A 310 12.63 12.15 1.82
C ILE A 310 12.82 11.43 0.48
N HIS A 311 13.85 10.59 0.35
CA HIS A 311 14.05 9.77 -0.84
C HIS A 311 12.85 8.83 -1.10
N ARG A 312 12.33 8.17 -0.06
CA ARG A 312 11.14 7.32 -0.19
C ARG A 312 9.90 8.12 -0.59
N LEU A 313 9.69 9.29 -0.02
CA LEU A 313 8.59 10.18 -0.44
C LEU A 313 8.68 10.52 -1.93
N LYS A 314 9.86 10.91 -2.40
CA LYS A 314 10.12 11.27 -3.80
C LYS A 314 9.85 10.10 -4.76
N THR A 315 10.31 8.89 -4.44
CA THR A 315 10.10 7.70 -5.28
C THR A 315 8.64 7.28 -5.37
N LYS A 316 7.82 7.66 -4.37
CA LYS A 316 6.37 7.40 -4.31
C LYS A 316 5.53 8.58 -4.82
N LEU A 317 6.17 9.56 -5.47
CA LEU A 317 5.52 10.75 -6.05
C LEU A 317 4.77 11.61 -5.03
N TYR A 318 5.35 11.80 -3.84
CA TYR A 318 4.83 12.71 -2.83
C TYR A 318 4.57 14.10 -3.41
N GLN A 319 3.36 14.61 -3.25
CA GLN A 319 2.91 15.84 -3.88
C GLN A 319 1.69 16.44 -3.17
N ASN A 320 1.24 17.64 -3.59
CA ASN A 320 0.06 18.35 -3.09
C ASN A 320 0.10 18.57 -1.57
N ARG A 321 1.24 18.97 -1.02
CA ARG A 321 1.43 19.17 0.42
C ARG A 321 2.15 20.45 0.74
N ARG A 322 1.85 21.00 1.92
CA ARG A 322 2.68 22.02 2.54
C ARG A 322 3.84 21.37 3.28
N VAL A 323 5.02 21.98 3.22
CA VAL A 323 6.23 21.45 3.87
C VAL A 323 6.95 22.57 4.62
N ALA A 324 7.22 22.34 5.90
CA ALA A 324 8.03 23.19 6.76
C ALA A 324 9.34 22.50 7.14
N LEU A 325 10.41 23.26 7.32
CA LEU A 325 11.75 22.75 7.56
C LEU A 325 12.38 23.38 8.78
N VAL A 326 12.94 22.56 9.66
CA VAL A 326 13.74 22.96 10.82
C VAL A 326 15.05 22.17 10.84
N GLU A 327 16.15 22.84 11.09
CA GLU A 327 17.44 22.19 11.27
C GLU A 327 18.06 22.41 12.65
N ASN A 328 18.91 21.51 13.06
CA ASN A 328 19.79 21.67 14.22
C ASN A 328 21.26 21.55 13.79
N ALA A 329 22.09 22.52 14.14
CA ALA A 329 23.50 22.49 13.81
C ALA A 329 24.32 23.27 14.83
N SER A 330 25.36 22.66 15.40
CA SER A 330 26.28 23.36 16.28
C SER A 330 27.19 24.31 15.49
N TRP A 331 27.53 23.92 14.26
CA TRP A 331 28.30 24.72 13.29
C TRP A 331 27.87 24.34 11.87
N ALA A 332 28.11 25.17 10.86
CA ALA A 332 27.90 24.91 9.44
C ALA A 332 26.54 24.27 9.11
N PRO A 333 25.40 24.96 9.35
CA PRO A 333 24.08 24.44 9.06
C PRO A 333 23.94 24.11 7.57
N SER A 334 23.42 22.90 7.25
CA SER A 334 23.32 22.36 5.89
C SER A 334 22.05 21.56 5.64
N ALA A 335 21.34 21.15 6.70
CA ALA A 335 20.22 20.23 6.59
C ALA A 335 19.01 20.87 5.89
N VAL A 336 18.65 22.12 6.22
CA VAL A 336 17.55 22.84 5.55
C VAL A 336 17.82 22.96 4.06
N LYS A 337 19.05 23.36 3.66
CA LYS A 337 19.42 23.47 2.26
C LYS A 337 19.28 22.15 1.51
N ALA A 338 19.74 21.04 2.14
CA ALA A 338 19.64 19.72 1.56
C ALA A 338 18.19 19.25 1.41
N MET A 339 17.38 19.38 2.46
CA MET A 339 15.94 19.02 2.43
C MET A 339 15.18 19.86 1.40
N LYS A 340 15.40 21.20 1.39
CA LYS A 340 14.75 22.11 0.45
C LYS A 340 15.00 21.71 -1.00
N SER A 341 16.27 21.40 -1.35
CA SER A 341 16.62 21.01 -2.72
C SER A 341 15.91 19.73 -3.19
N GLU A 342 15.61 18.80 -2.29
CA GLU A 342 14.85 17.57 -2.64
C GLU A 342 13.36 17.88 -2.82
N PHE A 343 12.74 18.62 -1.91
CA PHE A 343 11.32 18.98 -2.02
C PHE A 343 10.99 19.86 -3.23
N GLU A 344 11.90 20.75 -3.63
CA GLU A 344 11.77 21.59 -4.83
C GLU A 344 11.67 20.77 -6.14
N THR A 345 12.11 19.51 -6.13
CA THR A 345 11.97 18.59 -7.28
C THR A 345 10.63 17.87 -7.31
N MET A 346 9.84 17.96 -6.25
CA MET A 346 8.54 17.26 -6.14
C MET A 346 7.41 18.15 -6.64
N LYS A 347 6.35 17.54 -7.13
CA LYS A 347 5.23 18.26 -7.75
C LYS A 347 4.33 18.93 -6.70
N ASN A 348 3.95 20.17 -6.92
CA ASN A 348 2.96 20.89 -6.10
C ASN A 348 3.29 20.85 -4.60
N ILE A 349 4.55 21.03 -4.24
CA ILE A 349 4.95 21.23 -2.85
C ILE A 349 4.96 22.73 -2.57
N ASP A 350 4.18 23.14 -1.57
CA ASP A 350 4.20 24.48 -1.00
C ASP A 350 5.21 24.53 0.15
N LEU A 351 6.45 24.94 -0.17
CA LEU A 351 7.51 25.07 0.83
C LEU A 351 7.32 26.37 1.60
N ILE A 352 7.15 26.26 2.91
CA ILE A 352 7.09 27.43 3.82
C ILE A 352 8.48 28.07 3.87
N ASP A 353 8.56 29.36 3.52
CA ASP A 353 9.84 30.10 3.41
C ASP A 353 10.51 30.31 4.77
N ASN A 354 9.74 30.43 5.84
CA ASN A 354 10.25 30.56 7.20
C ASN A 354 10.84 29.23 7.66
N THR A 355 12.16 29.20 7.87
CA THR A 355 12.89 28.04 8.38
C THR A 355 13.55 28.38 9.71
N VAL A 356 13.68 27.39 10.60
CA VAL A 356 14.31 27.59 11.91
C VAL A 356 15.63 26.82 12.00
N THR A 357 16.70 27.51 12.37
CA THR A 357 18.00 26.89 12.66
C THR A 357 18.27 26.95 14.16
N ILE A 358 18.24 25.77 14.82
CA ILE A 358 18.54 25.63 16.24
C ILE A 358 20.06 25.36 16.40
N LYS A 359 20.68 26.06 17.32
CA LYS A 359 22.12 25.88 17.61
C LYS A 359 22.31 24.96 18.83
N THR A 360 22.38 23.65 18.59
CA THR A 360 22.57 22.57 19.55
C THR A 360 21.36 22.40 20.48
N THR A 361 21.32 23.08 21.62
CA THR A 361 20.25 23.00 22.62
C THR A 361 19.17 24.03 22.31
N LEU A 362 17.93 23.68 22.62
CA LEU A 362 16.77 24.58 22.49
C LEU A 362 16.86 25.74 23.49
N LYS A 363 16.64 26.97 23.03
CA LYS A 363 16.66 28.21 23.83
C LYS A 363 15.35 28.98 23.66
N GLU A 364 15.10 29.97 24.53
CA GLU A 364 13.86 30.78 24.47
C GLU A 364 13.67 31.46 23.10
N ASN A 365 14.72 32.03 22.54
CA ASN A 365 14.63 32.61 21.18
C ASN A 365 14.26 31.59 20.08
N ASP A 366 14.71 30.34 20.25
CA ASP A 366 14.34 29.27 19.33
C ASP A 366 12.86 28.90 19.49
N ILE A 367 12.33 28.94 20.73
CA ILE A 367 10.89 28.71 21.00
C ILE A 367 10.04 29.80 20.33
N ASP A 368 10.44 31.06 20.36
CA ASP A 368 9.72 32.13 19.69
C ASP A 368 9.77 31.98 18.15
N ALA A 369 10.89 31.51 17.60
CA ALA A 369 11.00 31.17 16.19
C ALA A 369 10.09 29.98 15.81
N LEU A 370 9.99 28.95 16.65
CA LEU A 370 9.07 27.82 16.46
C LEU A 370 7.61 28.26 16.52
N LYS A 371 7.24 29.20 17.41
CA LYS A 371 5.88 29.75 17.48
C LYS A 371 5.54 30.52 16.20
N SER A 372 6.48 31.34 15.69
CA SER A 372 6.32 32.04 14.42
C SER A 372 6.12 31.07 13.25
N LEU A 373 6.90 30.01 13.19
CA LEU A 373 6.75 28.96 12.18
C LEU A 373 5.39 28.24 12.32
N ALA A 374 4.94 27.94 13.53
CA ALA A 374 3.63 27.34 13.78
C ALA A 374 2.48 28.21 13.27
N ASP A 375 2.57 29.54 13.44
CA ASP A 375 1.58 30.48 12.89
C ASP A 375 1.53 30.46 11.36
N GLU A 376 2.64 30.19 10.69
CA GLU A 376 2.66 30.04 9.24
C GLU A 376 2.16 28.67 8.78
N ILE A 377 2.49 27.61 9.50
CA ILE A 377 1.99 26.26 9.23
C ILE A 377 0.45 26.20 9.28
N LEU A 378 -0.17 26.98 10.16
CA LEU A 378 -1.62 26.95 10.39
C LEU A 378 -2.42 27.99 9.57
N LYS A 379 -1.78 28.74 8.69
CA LYS A 379 -2.46 29.61 7.71
C LYS A 379 -3.03 28.79 6.55
#